data_1fc8ee3f3fec3c9be6d599b7fb4d9feb
#
_entry.id   1fc8ee3f3fec3c9be6d599b7fb4d9feb
#
_cell.length_a   1.000
_cell.length_b   1.000
_cell.length_c   1.000
_cell.angle_alpha   90.00
_cell.angle_beta   90.00
_cell.angle_gamma   90.00
#
_symmetry.space_group_name_H-M   'P 1'
#
loop_
_entity.id
_entity.type
_entity.pdbx_description
1 polymer ?
#
loop_
_entity_poly.entity_id
_entity_poly.type
_entity_poly.pdbx_seq_one_letter_code
_entity_poly.pdbx_strand_id
1 'polypeptide(L)'
;MRVDPILIEQVLLNLLKNAAEAIDNAALPPSRRHIELRVVPKHTAELGANIEFSVTDMGPGLPVEVIERMYEAFFSTKADGLGIGLGLCRSIIESHQGRIRAENLYNGPSIVGCRFAFTIPVDIPRPESSLAPLDKSGDAGTGTAHNTAATP
;
A
#
# COMPACT_ATOMS: atom_id res chain seq x y z
N MET A 1 -9.32 6.80 8.45
CA MET A 1 -10.03 6.46 7.18
C MET A 1 -10.55 5.03 7.29
N ARG A 2 -11.80 4.79 6.93
CA ARG A 2 -12.37 3.42 6.96
C ARG A 2 -12.11 2.77 5.60
N VAL A 3 -11.41 1.65 5.61
CA VAL A 3 -11.23 0.81 4.44
C VAL A 3 -12.44 -0.11 4.33
N ASP A 4 -13.03 -0.22 3.14
CA ASP A 4 -14.07 -1.19 2.86
C ASP A 4 -13.43 -2.53 2.49
N PRO A 5 -13.49 -3.55 3.36
CA PRO A 5 -12.82 -4.82 3.13
C PRO A 5 -13.40 -5.56 1.92
N ILE A 6 -14.69 -5.40 1.64
CA ILE A 6 -15.35 -6.08 0.50
C ILE A 6 -14.81 -5.55 -0.81
N LEU A 7 -14.63 -4.23 -0.93
CA LEU A 7 -14.07 -3.63 -2.13
C LEU A 7 -12.60 -4.01 -2.34
N ILE A 8 -11.81 -4.10 -1.27
CA ILE A 8 -10.41 -4.56 -1.37
C ILE A 8 -10.33 -6.03 -1.76
N GLU A 9 -11.19 -6.88 -1.20
CA GLU A 9 -11.32 -8.28 -1.62
C GLU A 9 -11.66 -8.39 -3.11
N GLN A 10 -12.58 -7.57 -3.61
CA GLN A 10 -12.94 -7.50 -5.03
C GLN A 10 -11.72 -7.20 -5.92
N VAL A 11 -10.88 -6.24 -5.50
CA VAL A 11 -9.63 -5.92 -6.21
C VAL A 11 -8.70 -7.12 -6.23
N LEU A 12 -8.47 -7.76 -5.08
CA LEU A 12 -7.60 -8.94 -4.98
C LEU A 12 -8.07 -10.10 -5.85
N LEU A 13 -9.37 -10.41 -5.81
CA LEU A 13 -9.95 -11.47 -6.65
C LEU A 13 -9.76 -11.18 -8.14
N ASN A 14 -9.93 -9.93 -8.56
CA ASN A 14 -9.72 -9.55 -9.95
C ASN A 14 -8.25 -9.72 -10.38
N LEU A 15 -7.30 -9.29 -9.55
CA LEU A 15 -5.87 -9.42 -9.84
C LEU A 15 -5.44 -10.90 -9.86
N LEU A 16 -5.92 -11.72 -8.92
CA LEU A 16 -5.65 -13.16 -8.87
C LEU A 16 -6.21 -13.89 -10.09
N LYS A 17 -7.42 -13.53 -10.52
CA LYS A 17 -8.04 -14.07 -11.72
C LYS A 17 -7.21 -13.73 -12.96
N ASN A 18 -6.79 -12.48 -13.10
CA ASN A 18 -5.95 -12.05 -14.21
C ASN A 18 -4.61 -12.82 -14.25
N ALA A 19 -3.98 -13.02 -13.09
CA ALA A 19 -2.75 -13.79 -12.98
C ALA A 19 -2.95 -15.27 -13.37
N ALA A 20 -4.03 -15.90 -12.92
CA ALA A 20 -4.37 -17.27 -13.28
C ALA A 20 -4.58 -17.42 -14.79
N GLU A 21 -5.34 -16.53 -15.41
CA GLU A 21 -5.57 -16.55 -16.85
C GLU A 21 -4.28 -16.31 -17.66
N ALA A 22 -3.38 -15.43 -17.19
CA ALA A 22 -2.08 -15.22 -17.83
C ALA A 22 -1.23 -16.49 -17.85
N ILE A 23 -1.24 -17.25 -16.76
CA ILE A 23 -0.54 -18.53 -16.65
C ILE A 23 -1.18 -19.59 -17.54
N ASP A 24 -2.50 -19.70 -17.56
CA ASP A 24 -3.22 -20.71 -18.34
C ASP A 24 -3.03 -20.48 -19.84
N ASN A 25 -3.11 -19.25 -20.28
CA ASN A 25 -2.94 -18.90 -21.71
C ASN A 25 -1.50 -19.05 -22.21
N ALA A 26 -0.51 -19.04 -21.32
CA ALA A 26 0.90 -19.09 -21.70
C ALA A 26 1.47 -20.51 -21.82
N ALA A 27 0.69 -21.55 -21.55
CA ALA A 27 1.12 -22.96 -21.60
C ALA A 27 2.44 -23.22 -20.85
N LEU A 28 2.59 -22.62 -19.67
CA LEU A 28 3.82 -22.70 -18.87
C LEU A 28 4.04 -24.10 -18.28
N PRO A 29 5.30 -24.52 -18.07
CA PRO A 29 5.60 -25.75 -17.37
C PRO A 29 5.13 -25.66 -15.91
N PRO A 30 4.82 -26.80 -15.25
CA PRO A 30 4.31 -26.83 -13.88
C PRO A 30 5.16 -26.04 -12.87
N SER A 31 6.48 -26.02 -13.05
CA SER A 31 7.41 -25.27 -12.17
C SER A 31 7.23 -23.75 -12.21
N ARG A 32 6.58 -23.23 -13.25
CA ARG A 32 6.29 -21.79 -13.43
C ARG A 32 4.82 -21.45 -13.27
N ARG A 33 3.97 -22.41 -12.95
CA ARG A 33 2.53 -22.21 -12.76
C ARG A 33 2.20 -21.89 -11.31
N HIS A 34 2.68 -20.77 -10.82
CA HIS A 34 2.37 -20.30 -9.48
C HIS A 34 2.10 -18.80 -9.45
N ILE A 35 1.33 -18.39 -8.46
CA ILE A 35 1.00 -17.00 -8.18
C ILE A 35 1.43 -16.72 -6.76
N GLU A 36 2.13 -15.62 -6.55
CA GLU A 36 2.50 -15.13 -5.24
C GLU A 36 1.63 -13.96 -4.85
N LEU A 37 0.92 -14.07 -3.73
CA LEU A 37 0.27 -12.94 -3.06
C LEU A 37 1.13 -12.53 -1.86
N ARG A 38 1.55 -11.27 -1.86
CA ARG A 38 2.34 -10.71 -0.76
C ARG A 38 1.65 -9.48 -0.19
N VAL A 39 1.68 -9.36 1.15
CA VAL A 39 1.15 -8.22 1.89
C VAL A 39 2.25 -7.70 2.80
N VAL A 40 2.62 -6.42 2.66
CA VAL A 40 3.75 -5.83 3.41
C VAL A 40 3.37 -4.44 3.91
N PRO A 41 3.65 -4.13 5.18
CA PRO A 41 3.58 -2.76 5.66
C PRO A 41 4.70 -1.94 5.01
N LYS A 42 4.36 -0.73 4.60
CA LYS A 42 5.30 0.25 4.04
C LYS A 42 5.10 1.63 4.63
N HIS A 43 6.10 2.45 4.50
CA HIS A 43 6.02 3.87 4.79
C HIS A 43 6.57 4.64 3.60
N THR A 44 5.75 5.49 2.99
CA THR A 44 6.15 6.31 1.85
C THR A 44 5.99 7.79 2.18
N ALA A 45 6.76 8.64 1.50
CA ALA A 45 6.67 10.09 1.68
C ALA A 45 5.28 10.64 1.33
N GLU A 46 4.62 10.04 0.32
CA GLU A 46 3.33 10.50 -0.18
C GLU A 46 2.15 10.03 0.68
N LEU A 47 2.14 8.75 1.09
CA LEU A 47 1.01 8.11 1.76
C LEU A 47 1.23 7.93 3.26
N GLY A 48 2.44 8.22 3.77
CA GLY A 48 2.81 7.87 5.13
C GLY A 48 2.81 6.36 5.36
N ALA A 49 2.26 5.92 6.49
CA ALA A 49 2.07 4.50 6.77
C ALA A 49 1.01 3.91 5.83
N ASN A 50 1.37 2.82 5.18
CA ASN A 50 0.47 2.14 4.23
C ASN A 50 0.74 0.63 4.21
N ILE A 51 -0.18 -0.13 3.62
CA ILE A 51 -0.01 -1.54 3.35
C ILE A 51 0.03 -1.72 1.84
N GLU A 52 1.05 -2.39 1.34
CA GLU A 52 1.15 -2.82 -0.05
C GLU A 52 0.70 -4.27 -0.19
N PHE A 53 -0.21 -4.48 -1.12
CA PHE A 53 -0.61 -5.78 -1.62
C PHE A 53 -0.01 -5.98 -2.99
N SER A 54 0.55 -7.14 -3.27
CA SER A 54 1.06 -7.47 -4.60
C SER A 54 0.71 -8.88 -5.01
N VAL A 55 0.30 -9.01 -6.28
CA VAL A 55 0.04 -10.28 -6.95
C VAL A 55 1.06 -10.42 -8.06
N THR A 56 1.86 -11.46 -8.00
CA THR A 56 2.92 -11.75 -8.97
C THR A 56 2.63 -13.07 -9.67
N ASP A 57 2.68 -13.09 -10.97
CA ASP A 57 2.62 -14.30 -11.80
C ASP A 57 3.93 -14.50 -12.59
N MET A 58 4.15 -15.71 -13.05
CA MET A 58 5.29 -16.08 -13.88
C MET A 58 4.92 -16.21 -15.37
N GLY A 59 3.87 -15.50 -15.76
CA GLY A 59 3.37 -15.48 -17.14
C GLY A 59 4.26 -14.71 -18.12
N PRO A 60 3.76 -14.42 -19.31
CA PRO A 60 4.53 -13.75 -20.37
C PRO A 60 4.72 -12.26 -20.13
N GLY A 61 4.13 -11.68 -19.06
CA GLY A 61 4.09 -10.25 -18.86
C GLY A 61 3.09 -9.53 -19.77
N LEU A 62 3.22 -8.22 -19.84
CA LEU A 62 2.35 -7.35 -20.63
C LEU A 62 3.18 -6.46 -21.56
N PRO A 63 2.73 -6.24 -22.81
CA PRO A 63 3.30 -5.18 -23.63
C PRO A 63 3.21 -3.81 -22.94
N VAL A 64 4.17 -2.93 -23.21
CA VAL A 64 4.20 -1.59 -22.60
C VAL A 64 2.93 -0.81 -22.90
N GLU A 65 2.44 -0.90 -24.12
CA GLU A 65 1.21 -0.23 -24.58
C GLU A 65 -0.02 -0.72 -23.82
N VAL A 66 -0.02 -1.98 -23.41
CA VAL A 66 -1.08 -2.56 -22.55
C VAL A 66 -0.98 -2.02 -21.14
N ILE A 67 0.23 -1.94 -20.58
CA ILE A 67 0.44 -1.38 -19.23
C ILE A 67 -0.04 0.06 -19.16
N GLU A 68 0.23 0.86 -20.18
CA GLU A 68 -0.20 2.26 -20.25
C GLU A 68 -1.72 2.43 -20.30
N ARG A 69 -2.41 1.53 -20.97
CA ARG A 69 -3.86 1.64 -21.25
C ARG A 69 -4.76 0.76 -20.38
N MET A 70 -4.22 -0.20 -19.65
CA MET A 70 -5.01 -1.24 -18.97
C MET A 70 -5.99 -0.71 -17.91
N TYR A 71 -5.83 0.53 -17.48
CA TYR A 71 -6.75 1.19 -16.54
C TYR A 71 -7.79 2.07 -17.23
N GLU A 72 -7.76 2.17 -18.56
CA GLU A 72 -8.82 2.85 -19.30
C GLU A 72 -10.11 2.04 -19.20
N ALA A 73 -11.25 2.73 -19.12
CA ALA A 73 -12.56 2.08 -19.13
C ALA A 73 -12.75 1.33 -20.45
N PHE A 74 -13.31 0.11 -20.36
CA PHE A 74 -13.56 -0.77 -21.50
C PHE A 74 -12.31 -1.27 -22.25
N PHE A 75 -11.10 -0.94 -21.79
CA PHE A 75 -9.90 -1.53 -22.35
C PHE A 75 -9.75 -2.99 -21.88
N SER A 76 -9.61 -3.92 -22.81
CA SER A 76 -9.34 -5.33 -22.56
C SER A 76 -8.58 -5.93 -23.73
N THR A 77 -7.61 -6.80 -23.43
CA THR A 77 -6.94 -7.64 -24.43
C THR A 77 -7.64 -8.98 -24.63
N LYS A 78 -8.73 -9.25 -23.88
CA LYS A 78 -9.51 -10.49 -23.94
C LYS A 78 -10.69 -10.34 -24.89
N ALA A 79 -10.90 -11.34 -25.76
CA ALA A 79 -12.01 -11.34 -26.70
C ALA A 79 -13.40 -11.24 -26.02
N ASP A 80 -13.54 -11.85 -24.83
CA ASP A 80 -14.79 -11.91 -24.06
C ASP A 80 -14.77 -10.96 -22.85
N GLY A 81 -13.72 -10.14 -22.70
CA GLY A 81 -13.57 -9.25 -21.56
C GLY A 81 -14.33 -7.93 -21.76
N LEU A 82 -15.12 -7.52 -20.78
CA LEU A 82 -15.82 -6.23 -20.78
C LEU A 82 -14.89 -5.02 -20.58
N GLY A 83 -13.59 -5.25 -20.27
CA GLY A 83 -12.62 -4.17 -20.01
C GLY A 83 -12.88 -3.35 -18.77
N ILE A 84 -13.70 -3.85 -17.86
CA ILE A 84 -14.12 -3.12 -16.66
C ILE A 84 -13.21 -3.46 -15.47
N GLY A 85 -12.60 -4.64 -15.43
CA GLY A 85 -11.95 -5.20 -14.25
C GLY A 85 -10.83 -4.33 -13.68
N LEU A 86 -9.82 -3.96 -14.47
CA LEU A 86 -8.68 -3.17 -13.99
C LEU A 86 -9.04 -1.69 -13.79
N GLY A 87 -9.88 -1.12 -14.62
CA GLY A 87 -10.41 0.22 -14.42
C GLY A 87 -11.20 0.35 -13.12
N LEU A 88 -12.04 -0.65 -12.81
CA LEU A 88 -12.75 -0.71 -11.54
C LEU A 88 -11.78 -0.86 -10.35
N CYS A 89 -10.78 -1.73 -10.45
CA CYS A 89 -9.74 -1.86 -9.43
C CYS A 89 -9.08 -0.53 -9.13
N ARG A 90 -8.70 0.21 -10.17
CA ARG A 90 -8.11 1.54 -10.01
C ARG A 90 -9.05 2.49 -9.29
N SER A 91 -10.33 2.57 -9.70
CA SER A 91 -11.32 3.44 -9.07
C SER A 91 -11.53 3.09 -7.59
N ILE A 92 -11.57 1.81 -7.25
CA ILE A 92 -11.68 1.36 -5.85
C ILE A 92 -10.45 1.79 -5.05
N ILE A 93 -9.25 1.53 -5.55
CA ILE A 93 -8.01 1.86 -4.84
C ILE A 93 -7.86 3.38 -4.67
N GLU A 94 -8.15 4.17 -5.70
CA GLU A 94 -8.11 5.63 -5.62
C GLU A 94 -9.15 6.20 -4.65
N SER A 95 -10.35 5.61 -4.56
CA SER A 95 -11.36 6.01 -3.56
C SER A 95 -10.91 5.76 -2.12
N HIS A 96 -9.98 4.83 -1.92
CA HIS A 96 -9.31 4.57 -0.65
C HIS A 96 -7.99 5.34 -0.50
N GLN A 97 -7.76 6.36 -1.34
CA GLN A 97 -6.54 7.18 -1.35
C GLN A 97 -5.26 6.35 -1.57
N GLY A 98 -5.40 5.18 -2.14
CA GLY A 98 -4.30 4.30 -2.52
C GLY A 98 -3.84 4.51 -3.95
N ARG A 99 -2.87 3.71 -4.36
CA ARG A 99 -2.35 3.68 -5.74
C ARG A 99 -2.21 2.25 -6.21
N ILE A 100 -2.48 2.01 -7.49
CA ILE A 100 -2.28 0.71 -8.14
C ILE A 100 -1.28 0.88 -9.29
N ARG A 101 -0.41 -0.11 -9.48
CA ARG A 101 0.56 -0.16 -10.56
C ARG A 101 0.77 -1.59 -11.04
N ALA A 102 1.26 -1.72 -12.28
CA ALA A 102 1.75 -2.97 -12.83
C ALA A 102 3.16 -2.79 -13.37
N GLU A 103 3.93 -3.85 -13.29
CA GLU A 103 5.29 -3.91 -13.81
C GLU A 103 5.60 -5.31 -14.33
N ASN A 104 6.37 -5.38 -15.42
CA ASN A 104 6.93 -6.63 -15.88
C ASN A 104 8.14 -7.01 -15.03
N LEU A 105 8.32 -8.29 -14.80
CA LEU A 105 9.51 -8.85 -14.17
C LEU A 105 10.46 -9.33 -15.24
N TYR A 106 11.75 -9.04 -15.07
CA TYR A 106 12.79 -9.34 -16.05
C TYR A 106 13.86 -10.28 -15.49
N ASN A 107 14.34 -11.16 -16.35
CA ASN A 107 15.58 -11.89 -16.17
C ASN A 107 16.49 -11.59 -17.37
N GLY A 108 17.46 -10.66 -17.18
CA GLY A 108 18.17 -10.05 -18.30
C GLY A 108 17.20 -9.31 -19.23
N PRO A 109 17.24 -9.55 -20.55
CA PRO A 109 16.31 -8.91 -21.51
C PRO A 109 14.93 -9.58 -21.58
N SER A 110 14.76 -10.74 -20.95
CA SER A 110 13.54 -11.55 -21.05
C SER A 110 12.53 -11.21 -19.97
N ILE A 111 11.27 -11.04 -20.37
CA ILE A 111 10.15 -10.90 -19.42
C ILE A 111 9.85 -12.29 -18.87
N VAL A 112 9.81 -12.43 -17.54
CA VAL A 112 9.58 -13.69 -16.83
C VAL A 112 8.32 -13.69 -15.96
N GLY A 113 7.57 -12.62 -15.98
CA GLY A 113 6.35 -12.49 -15.21
C GLY A 113 5.79 -11.08 -15.21
N CYS A 114 4.70 -10.92 -14.48
CA CYS A 114 4.07 -9.63 -14.22
C CYS A 114 3.74 -9.50 -12.73
N ARG A 115 3.82 -8.28 -12.22
CA ARG A 115 3.45 -7.93 -10.87
C ARG A 115 2.47 -6.78 -10.87
N PHE A 116 1.32 -6.99 -10.26
CA PHE A 116 0.38 -5.95 -9.89
C PHE A 116 0.55 -5.62 -8.43
N ALA A 117 0.65 -4.35 -8.08
CA ALA A 117 0.74 -3.94 -6.70
C ALA A 117 -0.16 -2.73 -6.44
N PHE A 118 -0.83 -2.72 -5.30
CA PHE A 118 -1.57 -1.55 -4.84
C PHE A 118 -1.28 -1.27 -3.37
N THR A 119 -1.40 0.00 -3.00
CA THR A 119 -1.19 0.48 -1.63
C THR A 119 -2.47 1.04 -1.07
N ILE A 120 -2.68 0.83 0.23
CA ILE A 120 -3.77 1.42 0.99
C ILE A 120 -3.15 2.15 2.19
N PRO A 121 -3.42 3.47 2.36
CA PRO A 121 -3.00 4.20 3.54
C PRO A 121 -3.66 3.62 4.80
N VAL A 122 -2.92 3.56 5.88
CA VAL A 122 -3.43 3.11 7.17
C VAL A 122 -3.20 4.21 8.22
N ASP A 123 -4.23 4.47 9.01
CA ASP A 123 -4.08 5.31 10.20
C ASP A 123 -3.44 4.46 11.29
N ILE A 124 -2.13 4.55 11.44
CA ILE A 124 -1.50 4.06 12.64
C ILE A 124 -1.76 5.12 13.72
N PRO A 125 -2.53 4.81 14.78
CA PRO A 125 -2.62 5.70 15.91
C PRO A 125 -1.18 6.00 16.36
N ARG A 126 -0.75 7.25 16.30
CA ARG A 126 0.49 7.63 16.97
C ARG A 126 0.33 7.21 18.42
N PRO A 127 1.28 6.45 19.00
CA PRO A 127 1.31 6.34 20.44
C PRO A 127 1.34 7.80 20.92
N GLU A 128 0.31 8.20 21.64
CA GLU A 128 0.31 9.51 22.28
C GLU A 128 1.60 9.54 23.08
N SER A 129 2.50 10.45 22.67
CA SER A 129 3.69 10.74 23.43
C SER A 129 3.22 11.29 24.76
N SER A 130 3.01 10.39 25.73
CA SER A 130 2.76 10.71 27.12
C SER A 130 4.07 11.24 27.72
N LEU A 131 4.50 12.38 27.23
CA LEU A 131 5.41 13.26 27.90
C LEU A 131 4.64 14.56 28.14
N ALA A 132 3.75 14.50 29.12
CA ALA A 132 3.36 15.70 29.82
C ALA A 132 4.66 16.35 30.33
N PRO A 133 4.90 17.64 30.06
CA PRO A 133 6.04 18.30 30.63
C PRO A 133 5.91 18.19 32.16
N LEU A 134 6.94 17.67 32.76
CA LEU A 134 7.07 17.72 34.22
C LEU A 134 7.11 19.20 34.58
N ASP A 135 6.01 19.69 35.11
CA ASP A 135 5.94 21.00 35.73
C ASP A 135 6.94 21.01 36.90
N LYS A 136 8.08 21.61 36.68
CA LYS A 136 9.03 21.97 37.69
C LYS A 136 8.59 23.31 38.30
N SER A 137 7.46 23.35 38.95
CA SER A 137 7.19 24.38 39.94
C SER A 137 8.01 24.05 41.17
N GLY A 138 9.30 24.38 41.11
CA GLY A 138 10.15 24.44 42.27
C GLY A 138 9.68 25.60 43.16
N ASP A 139 9.04 25.25 44.21
CA ASP A 139 8.79 26.15 45.36
C ASP A 139 10.12 26.67 45.85
N ALA A 140 10.44 27.94 45.56
CA ALA A 140 11.50 28.68 46.22
C ALA A 140 10.94 29.25 47.52
N GLY A 141 11.08 28.52 48.60
CA GLY A 141 10.78 29.01 49.91
C GLY A 141 11.62 30.22 50.26
N THR A 142 10.98 31.38 50.39
CA THR A 142 11.56 32.62 50.91
C THR A 142 11.73 32.45 52.44
N GLY A 143 12.95 32.19 52.87
CA GLY A 143 13.33 32.30 54.26
C GLY A 143 13.54 33.77 54.61
N THR A 144 12.62 34.32 55.37
CA THR A 144 12.74 35.65 55.94
C THR A 144 13.62 35.55 57.19
N ALA A 145 14.84 36.06 57.10
CA ALA A 145 15.70 36.25 58.26
C ALA A 145 15.39 37.58 58.91
N HIS A 146 14.79 37.59 60.08
CA HIS A 146 14.75 38.75 60.98
C HIS A 146 16.07 38.87 61.69
N ASN A 147 16.79 39.93 61.39
CA ASN A 147 17.92 40.32 62.23
C ASN A 147 17.53 41.55 63.03
N THR A 148 17.36 41.35 64.33
CA THR A 148 17.16 42.44 65.29
C THR A 148 18.51 42.81 65.86
N ALA A 149 19.06 43.93 65.53
CA ALA A 149 20.22 44.49 66.15
C ALA A 149 19.75 45.40 67.28
N ALA A 150 20.13 45.10 68.48
CA ALA A 150 20.02 46.01 69.62
C ALA A 150 21.34 46.72 69.88
N THR A 151 21.28 47.99 70.03
CA THR A 151 22.34 48.90 70.47
C THR A 151 22.34 49.04 72.04
N PRO A 152 23.45 49.39 72.59
CA PRO A 152 23.56 50.76 73.13
C PRO A 152 24.69 51.56 72.56
#